data_719f5b15d260a8172dc5dce61db7e42c
#
_entry.id   719f5b15d260a8172dc5dce61db7e42c
#
_cell.length_a   1.000
_cell.length_b   1.000
_cell.length_c   1.000
_cell.angle_alpha   90.00
_cell.angle_beta   90.00
_cell.angle_gamma   90.00
#
_symmetry.space_group_name_H-M   'P 1'
#
loop_
_entity.id
_entity.type
_entity.pdbx_description
1 polymer ?
#
loop_
_entity_poly.entity_id
_entity_poly.type
_entity_poly.pdbx_seq_one_letter_code
_entity_poly.pdbx_strand_id
1 'polypeptide(L)'
;MTDIATLEPTHSVQYGGRRLAFLWRQRTKRPATGVRKARIHVHPNGLVEVETPPETTLSEAKQALLKRAQWVSKHLRDIETRNADVLEREYVSGETAFYLGRRYTLKVKQSDEQEPVKLLRGRICIDLASPNKKTVKAALDSWYQNRAKIVLSRRLELVTDRLPWIKQVPPLSIRPMKTQWGSC
;
A
#
# COMPACT_ATOMS: atom_id res chain seq x y z
N MET A 1 -11.28 6.16 7.90
CA MET A 1 -9.80 6.15 7.96
C MET A 1 -9.31 6.73 6.65
N THR A 2 -8.69 7.89 6.71
CA THR A 2 -8.20 8.62 5.51
C THR A 2 -7.06 7.84 4.87
N ASP A 3 -7.13 7.62 3.57
CA ASP A 3 -6.13 6.84 2.81
C ASP A 3 -4.82 7.64 2.75
N ILE A 4 -3.77 7.15 3.42
CA ILE A 4 -2.45 7.80 3.53
C ILE A 4 -1.81 8.07 2.16
N ALA A 5 -2.26 7.39 1.12
CA ALA A 5 -1.70 7.55 -0.24
C ALA A 5 -2.12 8.82 -0.97
N THR A 6 -3.19 9.46 -0.51
CA THR A 6 -3.71 10.73 -1.05
C THR A 6 -3.31 11.94 -0.21
N LEU A 7 -2.61 11.71 0.91
CA LEU A 7 -2.18 12.81 1.79
C LEU A 7 -0.89 13.43 1.25
N GLU A 8 -0.94 14.72 0.99
CA GLU A 8 0.21 15.51 0.60
C GLU A 8 0.92 16.10 1.84
N PRO A 9 2.25 16.29 1.77
CA PRO A 9 2.99 16.93 2.85
C PRO A 9 2.56 18.40 2.96
N THR A 10 2.21 18.82 4.17
CA THR A 10 1.73 20.19 4.44
C THR A 10 2.84 21.12 4.95
N HIS A 11 3.96 20.57 5.40
CA HIS A 11 5.06 21.31 6.01
C HIS A 11 6.42 20.83 5.53
N SER A 12 7.47 21.60 5.78
CA SER A 12 8.84 21.22 5.45
C SER A 12 9.87 21.81 6.42
N VAL A 13 11.04 21.15 6.48
CA VAL A 13 12.26 21.64 7.14
C VAL A 13 13.45 21.47 6.19
N GLN A 14 14.49 22.30 6.40
CA GLN A 14 15.76 22.17 5.66
C GLN A 14 16.76 21.37 6.51
N TYR A 15 17.44 20.40 5.86
CA TYR A 15 18.49 19.62 6.48
C TYR A 15 19.55 19.23 5.45
N GLY A 16 20.81 19.66 5.66
CA GLY A 16 21.96 19.31 4.79
C GLY A 16 21.71 19.63 3.30
N GLY A 17 21.16 20.80 2.99
CA GLY A 17 20.84 21.22 1.61
C GLY A 17 19.57 20.56 1.02
N ARG A 18 18.95 19.61 1.72
CA ARG A 18 17.73 18.93 1.29
C ARG A 18 16.49 19.47 2.03
N ARG A 19 15.41 19.67 1.28
CA ARG A 19 14.10 19.97 1.85
C ARG A 19 13.39 18.66 2.21
N LEU A 20 13.10 18.47 3.50
CA LEU A 20 12.30 17.36 4.01
C LEU A 20 10.86 17.82 4.18
N ALA A 21 10.00 17.41 3.27
CA ALA A 21 8.57 17.66 3.33
C ALA A 21 7.90 16.60 4.22
N PHE A 22 6.93 17.02 5.04
CA PHE A 22 6.24 16.12 5.95
C PHE A 22 4.79 16.50 6.18
N LEU A 23 3.98 15.50 6.52
CA LEU A 23 2.63 15.65 7.04
C LEU A 23 2.70 15.72 8.57
N TRP A 24 2.11 16.73 9.15
CA TRP A 24 2.00 16.83 10.60
C TRP A 24 0.62 16.44 11.08
N ARG A 25 0.56 15.52 12.06
CA ARG A 25 -0.67 15.06 12.68
C ARG A 25 -0.56 15.09 14.21
N GLN A 26 -1.56 15.63 14.87
CA GLN A 26 -1.69 15.56 16.32
C GLN A 26 -2.55 14.36 16.71
N ARG A 27 -2.13 13.61 17.73
CA ARG A 27 -2.91 12.51 18.31
C ARG A 27 -4.09 13.06 19.10
N THR A 28 -5.24 12.40 19.01
CA THR A 28 -6.44 12.77 19.77
C THR A 28 -6.41 12.30 21.22
N LYS A 29 -5.60 11.28 21.54
CA LYS A 29 -5.48 10.72 22.90
C LYS A 29 -4.06 10.89 23.43
N ARG A 30 -3.94 11.25 24.73
CA ARG A 30 -2.66 11.21 25.44
C ARG A 30 -2.23 9.75 25.63
N PRO A 31 -0.95 9.40 25.44
CA PRO A 31 -0.48 8.05 25.73
C PRO A 31 -0.58 7.80 27.24
N ALA A 32 -1.02 6.59 27.61
CA ALA A 32 -1.20 6.17 29.00
C ALA A 32 0.10 6.23 29.84
N THR A 33 1.25 6.18 29.22
CA THR A 33 2.59 6.13 29.84
C THR A 33 3.31 7.46 29.87
N GLY A 34 2.67 8.59 30.01
CA GLY A 34 3.31 9.89 30.32
C GLY A 34 4.41 10.41 29.36
N VAL A 35 4.94 9.60 28.44
CA VAL A 35 6.03 9.97 27.56
C VAL A 35 5.51 10.74 26.35
N ARG A 36 5.70 12.07 26.38
CA ARG A 36 5.35 13.00 25.30
C ARG A 36 6.36 12.96 24.14
N LYS A 37 6.53 11.81 23.47
CA LYS A 37 7.45 11.71 22.34
C LYS A 37 6.69 11.84 21.01
N ALA A 38 7.24 12.65 20.10
CA ALA A 38 6.84 12.63 18.70
C ALA A 38 7.24 11.29 18.06
N ARG A 39 6.40 10.77 17.17
CA ARG A 39 6.68 9.61 16.33
C ARG A 39 6.91 10.09 14.89
N ILE A 40 7.92 9.55 14.24
CA ILE A 40 8.21 9.86 12.85
C ILE A 40 8.07 8.58 12.05
N HIS A 41 7.21 8.62 11.05
CA HIS A 41 6.97 7.51 10.13
C HIS A 41 7.47 7.92 8.74
N VAL A 42 8.25 7.04 8.11
CA VAL A 42 8.61 7.16 6.69
C VAL A 42 7.85 6.06 5.96
N HIS A 43 6.87 6.46 5.17
CA HIS A 43 6.02 5.53 4.43
C HIS A 43 6.73 5.03 3.16
N PRO A 44 6.36 3.84 2.64
CA PRO A 44 6.98 3.27 1.44
C PRO A 44 6.85 4.13 0.16
N ASN A 45 5.88 5.04 0.13
CA ASN A 45 5.69 6.02 -0.95
C ASN A 45 6.58 7.28 -0.80
N GLY A 46 7.45 7.32 0.22
CA GLY A 46 8.30 8.47 0.51
C GLY A 46 7.64 9.58 1.33
N LEU A 47 6.36 9.43 1.72
CA LEU A 47 5.71 10.39 2.61
C LEU A 47 6.31 10.28 4.02
N VAL A 48 6.74 11.41 4.58
CA VAL A 48 7.16 11.51 5.98
C VAL A 48 5.98 12.03 6.79
N GLU A 49 5.59 11.31 7.84
CA GLU A 49 4.55 11.71 8.76
C GLU A 49 5.15 11.94 10.15
N VAL A 50 4.87 13.09 10.74
CA VAL A 50 5.26 13.45 12.11
C VAL A 50 4.01 13.47 12.97
N GLU A 51 3.86 12.46 13.81
CA GLU A 51 2.76 12.32 14.75
C GLU A 51 3.19 12.82 16.13
N THR A 52 2.49 13.84 16.65
CA THR A 52 2.82 14.47 17.94
C THR A 52 1.69 14.30 18.96
N PRO A 53 2.00 14.43 20.29
CA PRO A 53 0.98 14.56 21.30
C PRO A 53 0.06 15.76 21.04
N PRO A 54 -1.15 15.78 21.65
CA PRO A 54 -1.97 17.00 21.70
C PRO A 54 -1.16 18.15 22.30
N GLU A 55 -1.46 19.39 21.94
CA GLU A 55 -0.81 20.61 22.47
C GLU A 55 0.64 20.82 21.97
N THR A 56 1.19 19.95 21.12
CA THR A 56 2.50 20.16 20.52
C THR A 56 2.41 21.24 19.42
N THR A 57 3.33 22.19 19.44
CA THR A 57 3.41 23.23 18.42
C THR A 57 4.08 22.71 17.13
N LEU A 58 3.82 23.38 16.00
CA LEU A 58 4.50 23.07 14.74
C LEU A 58 6.03 23.22 14.85
N SER A 59 6.49 24.19 15.65
CA SER A 59 7.94 24.41 15.88
C SER A 59 8.56 23.19 16.56
N GLU A 60 7.93 22.66 17.58
CA GLU A 60 8.38 21.45 18.28
C GLU A 60 8.34 20.21 17.37
N ALA A 61 7.31 20.08 16.53
CA ALA A 61 7.23 19.04 15.53
C ALA A 61 8.39 19.10 14.52
N LYS A 62 8.71 20.31 14.03
CA LYS A 62 9.88 20.55 13.17
C LYS A 62 11.21 20.21 13.85
N GLN A 63 11.38 20.59 15.11
CA GLN A 63 12.57 20.24 15.89
C GLN A 63 12.69 18.73 16.13
N ALA A 64 11.58 18.05 16.39
CA ALA A 64 11.57 16.59 16.54
C ALA A 64 12.00 15.90 15.24
N LEU A 65 11.54 16.38 14.08
CA LEU A 65 11.96 15.88 12.78
C LEU A 65 13.45 16.14 12.52
N LEU A 66 13.94 17.36 12.82
CA LEU A 66 15.36 17.72 12.64
C LEU A 66 16.29 16.82 13.46
N LYS A 67 15.93 16.48 14.70
CA LYS A 67 16.71 15.54 15.54
C LYS A 67 16.86 14.14 14.90
N ARG A 68 16.01 13.78 14.01
CA ARG A 68 16.01 12.49 13.28
C ARG A 68 16.24 12.64 11.78
N ALA A 69 16.58 13.84 11.32
CA ALA A 69 16.68 14.17 9.90
C ALA A 69 17.67 13.29 9.13
N GLN A 70 18.78 12.91 9.75
CA GLN A 70 19.75 11.98 9.16
C GLN A 70 19.11 10.62 8.86
N TRP A 71 18.40 10.05 9.83
CA TRP A 71 17.70 8.78 9.69
C TRP A 71 16.62 8.87 8.61
N VAL A 72 15.79 9.92 8.63
CA VAL A 72 14.75 10.16 7.62
C VAL A 72 15.35 10.29 6.23
N SER A 73 16.42 11.09 6.08
CA SER A 73 17.09 11.29 4.78
C SER A 73 17.70 10.00 4.23
N LYS A 74 18.24 9.13 5.10
CA LYS A 74 18.72 7.81 4.70
C LYS A 74 17.59 6.96 4.14
N HIS A 75 16.45 6.85 4.88
CA HIS A 75 15.31 6.05 4.45
C HIS A 75 14.69 6.56 3.16
N LEU A 76 14.60 7.89 2.97
CA LEU A 76 14.12 8.47 1.73
C LEU A 76 15.02 8.12 0.54
N ARG A 77 16.37 8.19 0.73
CA ARG A 77 17.31 7.76 -0.31
C ARG A 77 17.18 6.27 -0.64
N ASP A 78 17.03 5.42 0.38
CA ASP A 78 16.84 3.98 0.19
C ASP A 78 15.54 3.68 -0.58
N ILE A 79 14.49 4.47 -0.37
CA ILE A 79 13.23 4.38 -1.13
C ILE A 79 13.43 4.87 -2.56
N GLU A 80 14.09 6.02 -2.75
CA GLU A 80 14.40 6.58 -4.07
C GLU A 80 15.24 5.61 -4.92
N THR A 81 16.31 5.04 -4.33
CA THR A 81 17.14 4.04 -5.01
C THR A 81 16.33 2.82 -5.42
N ARG A 82 15.53 2.26 -4.52
CA ARG A 82 14.66 1.11 -4.85
C ARG A 82 13.63 1.42 -5.93
N ASN A 83 13.08 2.63 -5.92
CA ASN A 83 12.09 3.04 -6.92
C ASN A 83 12.71 3.38 -8.27
N ALA A 84 13.98 3.83 -8.31
CA ALA A 84 14.71 4.10 -9.54
C ALA A 84 14.93 2.82 -10.39
N ASP A 85 15.07 1.68 -9.73
CA ASP A 85 15.24 0.37 -10.39
C ASP A 85 13.91 -0.30 -10.77
N VAL A 86 12.77 0.25 -10.35
CA VAL A 86 11.44 -0.28 -10.65
C VAL A 86 10.89 0.41 -11.89
N LEU A 87 10.91 -0.30 -13.01
CA LEU A 87 10.22 0.13 -14.22
C LEU A 87 8.71 0.26 -13.94
N GLU A 88 8.15 1.40 -14.29
CA GLU A 88 6.72 1.64 -14.15
C GLU A 88 5.95 0.66 -15.05
N ARG A 89 4.94 -0.02 -14.48
CA ARG A 89 4.14 -0.97 -15.25
C ARG A 89 3.27 -0.24 -16.26
N GLU A 90 3.32 -0.69 -17.50
CA GLU A 90 2.53 -0.13 -18.61
C GLU A 90 1.18 -0.83 -18.80
N TYR A 91 1.04 -2.03 -18.19
CA TYR A 91 -0.16 -2.88 -18.28
C TYR A 91 -0.51 -3.28 -19.72
N VAL A 92 0.51 -3.61 -20.50
CA VAL A 92 0.39 -4.03 -21.90
C VAL A 92 0.54 -5.54 -22.08
N SER A 93 0.11 -6.05 -23.22
CA SER A 93 0.33 -7.47 -23.58
C SER A 93 1.80 -7.82 -23.59
N GLY A 94 2.15 -8.97 -22.99
CA GLY A 94 3.54 -9.42 -22.84
C GLY A 94 4.12 -9.17 -21.45
N GLU A 95 3.59 -8.23 -20.67
CA GLU A 95 4.06 -8.01 -19.30
C GLU A 95 3.83 -9.22 -18.39
N THR A 96 4.73 -9.37 -17.42
CA THR A 96 4.62 -10.40 -16.41
C THR A 96 3.67 -9.96 -15.29
N ALA A 97 2.70 -10.80 -14.97
CA ALA A 97 1.85 -10.69 -13.79
C ALA A 97 2.06 -11.90 -12.88
N PHE A 98 2.00 -11.68 -11.57
CA PHE A 98 2.16 -12.75 -10.58
C PHE A 98 0.82 -13.12 -9.95
N TYR A 99 0.57 -14.41 -9.81
CA TYR A 99 -0.59 -14.91 -9.08
C TYR A 99 -0.23 -16.20 -8.33
N LEU A 100 -0.46 -16.21 -7.02
CA LEU A 100 -0.13 -17.33 -6.13
C LEU A 100 1.29 -17.87 -6.34
N GLY A 101 2.29 -16.99 -6.41
CA GLY A 101 3.71 -17.33 -6.56
C GLY A 101 4.15 -17.77 -7.97
N ARG A 102 3.23 -17.79 -8.94
CA ARG A 102 3.54 -18.16 -10.32
C ARG A 102 3.52 -16.95 -11.24
N ARG A 103 4.34 -17.02 -12.29
CA ARG A 103 4.39 -16.00 -13.35
C ARG A 103 3.36 -16.30 -14.41
N TYR A 104 2.68 -15.27 -14.88
CA TYR A 104 1.72 -15.31 -15.98
C TYR A 104 2.00 -14.16 -16.93
N THR A 105 1.72 -14.35 -18.20
CA THR A 105 1.83 -13.28 -19.21
C THR A 105 0.48 -12.58 -19.33
N LEU A 106 0.49 -11.26 -19.26
CA LEU A 106 -0.69 -10.44 -19.50
C LEU A 106 -1.03 -10.48 -20.99
N LYS A 107 -2.29 -10.70 -21.34
CA LYS A 107 -2.82 -10.64 -22.70
C LYS A 107 -4.01 -9.69 -22.73
N VAL A 108 -3.80 -8.51 -23.26
CA VAL A 108 -4.83 -7.49 -23.41
C VAL A 108 -5.33 -7.51 -24.85
N LYS A 109 -6.64 -7.55 -25.02
CA LYS A 109 -7.31 -7.46 -26.32
C LYS A 109 -8.35 -6.34 -26.29
N GLN A 110 -8.53 -5.70 -27.43
CA GLN A 110 -9.69 -4.86 -27.65
C GLN A 110 -10.85 -5.75 -28.12
N SER A 111 -11.98 -5.67 -27.44
CA SER A 111 -13.19 -6.43 -27.76
C SER A 111 -14.40 -5.65 -27.25
N ASP A 112 -15.44 -5.60 -28.07
CA ASP A 112 -16.73 -5.02 -27.68
C ASP A 112 -17.49 -5.93 -26.71
N GLU A 113 -17.19 -7.24 -26.73
CA GLU A 113 -17.65 -8.18 -25.74
C GLU A 113 -16.75 -8.09 -24.50
N GLN A 114 -17.25 -7.44 -23.45
CA GLN A 114 -16.54 -7.38 -22.17
C GLN A 114 -16.63 -8.74 -21.47
N GLU A 115 -15.62 -9.56 -21.68
CA GLU A 115 -15.47 -10.79 -20.91
C GLU A 115 -14.76 -10.55 -19.59
N PRO A 116 -15.16 -11.28 -18.52
CA PRO A 116 -14.45 -11.20 -17.25
C PRO A 116 -13.00 -11.65 -17.45
N VAL A 117 -12.07 -11.00 -16.72
CA VAL A 117 -10.63 -11.37 -16.73
C VAL A 117 -10.47 -12.85 -16.43
N LYS A 118 -9.82 -13.58 -17.33
CA LYS A 118 -9.66 -15.04 -17.28
C LYS A 118 -8.18 -15.45 -17.14
N LEU A 119 -7.95 -16.47 -16.31
CA LEU A 119 -6.66 -17.15 -16.24
C LEU A 119 -6.71 -18.36 -17.17
N LEU A 120 -5.99 -18.32 -18.28
CA LEU A 120 -6.01 -19.36 -19.29
C LEU A 120 -4.60 -19.69 -19.79
N ARG A 121 -4.21 -20.96 -19.72
CA ARG A 121 -2.96 -21.49 -20.29
C ARG A 121 -1.72 -20.63 -19.99
N GLY A 122 -1.52 -20.26 -18.72
CA GLY A 122 -0.38 -19.45 -18.28
C GLY A 122 -0.48 -17.95 -18.59
N ARG A 123 -1.65 -17.48 -19.00
CA ARG A 123 -1.92 -16.07 -19.33
C ARG A 123 -3.09 -15.53 -18.51
N ILE A 124 -2.99 -14.25 -18.15
CA ILE A 124 -4.13 -13.47 -17.67
C ILE A 124 -4.67 -12.69 -18.85
N CYS A 125 -5.84 -13.10 -19.35
CA CYS A 125 -6.50 -12.50 -20.49
C CYS A 125 -7.47 -11.42 -20.01
N ILE A 126 -7.40 -10.23 -20.60
CA ILE A 126 -8.25 -9.07 -20.32
C ILE A 126 -8.81 -8.56 -21.65
N ASP A 127 -10.12 -8.60 -21.80
CA ASP A 127 -10.81 -8.12 -22.98
C ASP A 127 -11.61 -6.86 -22.61
N LEU A 128 -11.32 -5.73 -23.27
CA LEU A 128 -11.90 -4.41 -22.98
C LEU A 128 -12.23 -3.68 -24.29
N ALA A 129 -13.32 -2.93 -24.30
CA ALA A 129 -13.69 -2.11 -25.47
C ALA A 129 -12.64 -1.03 -25.78
N SER A 130 -12.06 -0.42 -24.74
CA SER A 130 -11.01 0.60 -24.90
C SER A 130 -9.87 0.34 -23.91
N PRO A 131 -8.91 -0.53 -24.26
CA PRO A 131 -7.79 -0.86 -23.38
C PRO A 131 -6.81 0.31 -23.32
N ASN A 132 -6.55 0.79 -22.11
CA ASN A 132 -5.49 1.74 -21.78
C ASN A 132 -4.91 1.38 -20.40
N LYS A 133 -3.80 1.99 -20.02
CA LYS A 133 -3.11 1.73 -18.75
C LYS A 133 -4.05 1.74 -17.54
N LYS A 134 -4.98 2.70 -17.48
CA LYS A 134 -5.92 2.87 -16.35
C LYS A 134 -6.99 1.78 -16.35
N THR A 135 -7.61 1.49 -17.50
CA THR A 135 -8.69 0.49 -17.61
C THR A 135 -8.17 -0.93 -17.42
N VAL A 136 -7.01 -1.25 -17.98
CA VAL A 136 -6.37 -2.57 -17.80
C VAL A 136 -5.95 -2.78 -16.35
N LYS A 137 -5.36 -1.76 -15.72
CA LYS A 137 -5.04 -1.81 -14.29
C LYS A 137 -6.28 -2.05 -13.43
N ALA A 138 -7.35 -1.31 -13.67
CA ALA A 138 -8.58 -1.44 -12.90
C ALA A 138 -9.22 -2.84 -13.05
N ALA A 139 -9.25 -3.38 -14.26
CA ALA A 139 -9.75 -4.73 -14.53
C ALA A 139 -8.90 -5.80 -13.81
N LEU A 140 -7.58 -5.67 -13.87
CA LEU A 140 -6.65 -6.58 -13.20
C LEU A 140 -6.79 -6.50 -11.67
N ASP A 141 -6.88 -5.30 -11.10
CA ASP A 141 -7.06 -5.10 -9.66
C ASP A 141 -8.39 -5.70 -9.16
N SER A 142 -9.47 -5.49 -9.91
CA SER A 142 -10.77 -6.10 -9.62
C SER A 142 -10.72 -7.63 -9.65
N TRP A 143 -10.05 -8.19 -10.67
CA TRP A 143 -9.84 -9.63 -10.76
C TRP A 143 -9.05 -10.17 -9.56
N TYR A 144 -7.95 -9.51 -9.17
CA TYR A 144 -7.18 -9.91 -7.98
C TYR A 144 -8.03 -9.86 -6.70
N GLN A 145 -8.85 -8.83 -6.52
CA GLN A 145 -9.74 -8.73 -5.37
C GLN A 145 -10.75 -9.89 -5.32
N ASN A 146 -11.36 -10.23 -6.46
CA ASN A 146 -12.29 -11.35 -6.55
C ASN A 146 -11.60 -12.70 -6.30
N ARG A 147 -10.40 -12.90 -6.87
CA ARG A 147 -9.60 -14.10 -6.60
C ARG A 147 -9.16 -14.19 -5.14
N ALA A 148 -8.79 -13.07 -4.53
CA ALA A 148 -8.45 -13.02 -3.11
C ALA A 148 -9.63 -13.46 -2.23
N LYS A 149 -10.84 -12.97 -2.49
CA LYS A 149 -12.06 -13.42 -1.77
C LYS A 149 -12.21 -14.94 -1.81
N ILE A 150 -12.15 -15.52 -3.01
CA ILE A 150 -12.31 -16.97 -3.18
C ILE A 150 -11.20 -17.76 -2.47
N VAL A 151 -9.95 -17.38 -2.70
CA VAL A 151 -8.80 -18.15 -2.18
C VAL A 151 -8.67 -18.01 -0.67
N LEU A 152 -8.83 -16.79 -0.13
CA LEU A 152 -8.68 -16.55 1.30
C LEU A 152 -9.84 -17.13 2.10
N SER A 153 -11.10 -17.06 1.61
CA SER A 153 -12.24 -17.71 2.26
C SER A 153 -12.02 -19.22 2.36
N ARG A 154 -11.68 -19.86 1.23
CA ARG A 154 -11.38 -21.31 1.24
C ARG A 154 -10.23 -21.68 2.17
N ARG A 155 -9.16 -20.87 2.20
CA ARG A 155 -8.03 -21.11 3.10
C ARG A 155 -8.40 -20.93 4.57
N LEU A 156 -9.22 -19.92 4.85
CA LEU A 156 -9.71 -19.66 6.20
C LEU A 156 -10.56 -20.83 6.72
N GLU A 157 -11.49 -21.35 5.92
CA GLU A 157 -12.25 -22.57 6.23
C GLU A 157 -11.34 -23.74 6.55
N LEU A 158 -10.41 -24.05 5.65
CA LEU A 158 -9.45 -25.17 5.83
C LEU A 158 -8.58 -25.04 7.09
N VAL A 159 -8.23 -23.84 7.49
CA VAL A 159 -7.47 -23.59 8.72
C VAL A 159 -8.36 -23.73 9.94
N THR A 160 -9.57 -23.18 9.88
CA THR A 160 -10.56 -23.27 10.97
C THR A 160 -10.91 -24.72 11.29
N ASP A 161 -11.10 -25.56 10.29
CA ASP A 161 -11.39 -27.00 10.46
C ASP A 161 -10.27 -27.77 11.21
N ARG A 162 -9.05 -27.24 11.16
CA ARG A 162 -7.89 -27.84 11.88
C ARG A 162 -7.74 -27.33 13.31
N LEU A 163 -8.56 -26.38 13.73
CA LEU A 163 -8.45 -25.71 15.03
C LEU A 163 -9.68 -26.01 15.88
N PRO A 164 -9.67 -27.07 16.74
CA PRO A 164 -10.86 -27.54 17.46
C PRO A 164 -11.49 -26.52 18.40
N TRP A 165 -10.73 -25.50 18.81
CA TRP A 165 -11.21 -24.43 19.68
C TRP A 165 -11.94 -23.31 18.95
N ILE A 166 -11.89 -23.26 17.62
CA ILE A 166 -12.63 -22.28 16.80
C ILE A 166 -13.92 -22.94 16.35
N LYS A 167 -15.05 -22.47 16.87
CA LYS A 167 -16.38 -23.02 16.57
C LYS A 167 -17.02 -22.49 15.30
N GLN A 168 -16.58 -21.30 14.84
CA GLN A 168 -17.13 -20.62 13.66
C GLN A 168 -16.03 -19.97 12.85
N VAL A 169 -16.14 -20.01 11.52
CA VAL A 169 -15.20 -19.32 10.63
C VAL A 169 -15.22 -17.81 10.91
N PRO A 170 -14.10 -17.19 11.26
CA PRO A 170 -14.05 -15.75 11.52
C PRO A 170 -14.44 -14.93 10.28
N PRO A 171 -15.01 -13.72 10.46
CA PRO A 171 -15.34 -12.85 9.34
C PRO A 171 -14.08 -12.40 8.60
N LEU A 172 -14.09 -12.51 7.26
CA LEU A 172 -13.00 -12.07 6.39
C LEU A 172 -13.35 -10.74 5.73
N SER A 173 -12.53 -9.71 5.95
CA SER A 173 -12.62 -8.43 5.25
C SER A 173 -11.37 -8.23 4.38
N ILE A 174 -11.58 -8.02 3.08
CA ILE A 174 -10.49 -7.78 2.12
C ILE A 174 -10.52 -6.32 1.70
N ARG A 175 -9.41 -5.64 1.90
CA ARG A 175 -9.21 -4.23 1.54
C ARG A 175 -7.77 -3.99 1.06
N PRO A 176 -7.56 -3.00 0.20
CA PRO A 176 -6.19 -2.64 -0.19
C PRO A 176 -5.41 -2.14 1.03
N MET A 177 -4.24 -2.69 1.26
CA MET A 177 -3.33 -2.30 2.33
C MET A 177 -1.99 -1.88 1.73
N LYS A 178 -1.45 -0.75 2.20
CA LYS A 178 -0.19 -0.19 1.68
C LYS A 178 0.99 -0.38 2.61
N THR A 179 0.75 -0.50 3.90
CA THR A 179 1.80 -0.50 4.93
C THR A 179 1.92 -1.81 5.69
N GLN A 180 0.96 -2.70 5.56
CA GLN A 180 0.95 -4.00 6.24
C GLN A 180 0.23 -5.06 5.41
N TRP A 181 0.57 -6.32 5.62
CA TRP A 181 0.03 -7.46 4.87
C TRP A 181 -1.36 -7.89 5.33
N GLY A 182 -1.69 -7.57 6.57
CA GLY A 182 -2.96 -7.89 7.20
C GLY A 182 -3.03 -7.36 8.62
N SER A 183 -4.19 -7.44 9.22
CA SER A 183 -4.44 -7.16 10.63
C SER A 183 -5.46 -8.15 11.17
N CYS A 184 -5.29 -8.58 12.39
CA CYS A 184 -6.24 -9.37 13.18
C CYS A 184 -7.05 -8.46 14.08
#